data_1bb5d402038794a673c1722f82d52ef7
#
_entry.id   1bb5d402038794a673c1722f82d52ef7
#
_cell.length_a   1.000
_cell.length_b   1.000
_cell.length_c   1.000
_cell.angle_alpha   90.00
_cell.angle_beta   90.00
_cell.angle_gamma   90.00
#
_symmetry.space_group_name_H-M   'P 1'
#
loop_
_entity.id
_entity.type
_entity.pdbx_description
1 polymer ?
#
loop_
_entity_poly.entity_id
_entity_poly.type
_entity_poly.pdbx_seq_one_letter_code
_entity_poly.pdbx_strand_id
1 'polypeptide(L)'
;YDEFTRSLRRRIAADAVAWVQGESHRHYIPDGETDHWATLSDVVATNGDDCDGLDLLTFLLLRKLGFAQNEIFRTIVVERESGQHHMVTLWFEAGAGSDPWLLDPTGVVASRLVRLSDVPTWTPIEIFDEARHYRVEESRGAEAVAQR
;
A
#
# COMPACT_ATOMS: atom_id res chain seq x y z
N TYR A 1 -3.05 17.35 -21.85
CA TYR A 1 -1.87 16.51 -21.59
C TYR A 1 -1.86 16.00 -20.14
N ASP A 2 -2.02 16.89 -19.17
CA ASP A 2 -1.99 16.52 -17.74
C ASP A 2 -3.14 15.61 -17.33
N GLU A 3 -4.34 15.84 -17.85
CA GLU A 3 -5.48 14.99 -17.55
C GLU A 3 -5.35 13.59 -18.17
N PHE A 4 -4.84 13.51 -19.38
CA PHE A 4 -4.54 12.24 -20.03
C PHE A 4 -3.50 11.45 -19.25
N THR A 5 -2.43 12.10 -18.83
CA THR A 5 -1.35 11.49 -18.04
C THR A 5 -1.88 10.99 -16.69
N ARG A 6 -2.70 11.79 -16.00
CA ARG A 6 -3.34 11.37 -14.73
C ARG A 6 -4.25 10.16 -14.94
N SER A 7 -5.11 10.20 -15.94
CA SER A 7 -6.00 9.09 -16.27
C SER A 7 -5.23 7.81 -16.60
N LEU A 8 -4.16 7.92 -17.37
CA LEU A 8 -3.29 6.79 -17.70
C LEU A 8 -2.62 6.21 -16.44
N ARG A 9 -2.09 7.05 -15.58
CA ARG A 9 -1.44 6.61 -14.34
C ARG A 9 -2.43 5.91 -13.37
N ARG A 10 -3.65 6.42 -13.24
CA ARG A 10 -4.71 5.77 -12.47
C ARG A 10 -5.07 4.40 -13.05
N ARG A 11 -5.13 4.27 -14.37
CA ARG A 11 -5.35 2.99 -15.02
C ARG A 11 -4.22 2.01 -14.75
N ILE A 12 -2.97 2.45 -14.86
CA ILE A 12 -1.79 1.62 -14.57
C ILE A 12 -1.83 1.16 -13.10
N ALA A 13 -2.13 2.03 -12.15
CA ALA A 13 -2.26 1.66 -10.74
C ALA A 13 -3.40 0.66 -10.50
N ALA A 14 -4.56 0.87 -11.13
CA ALA A 14 -5.69 -0.05 -11.05
C ALA A 14 -5.37 -1.43 -11.63
N ASP A 15 -4.70 -1.48 -12.78
CA ASP A 15 -4.28 -2.74 -13.41
C ASP A 15 -3.21 -3.45 -12.57
N ALA A 16 -2.27 -2.71 -11.97
CA ALA A 16 -1.25 -3.26 -11.10
C ALA A 16 -1.87 -3.92 -9.86
N VAL A 17 -2.79 -3.24 -9.17
CA VAL A 17 -3.43 -3.82 -7.97
C VAL A 17 -4.30 -5.01 -8.33
N ALA A 18 -5.03 -4.97 -9.44
CA ALA A 18 -5.82 -6.10 -9.91
C ALA A 18 -4.96 -7.32 -10.23
N TRP A 19 -3.82 -7.11 -10.86
CA TRP A 19 -2.88 -8.18 -11.15
C TRP A 19 -2.29 -8.80 -9.88
N VAL A 20 -1.80 -7.97 -8.95
CA VAL A 20 -1.24 -8.47 -7.69
C VAL A 20 -2.29 -9.22 -6.88
N GLN A 21 -3.52 -8.72 -6.78
CA GLN A 21 -4.61 -9.42 -6.09
C GLN A 21 -4.94 -10.77 -6.75
N GLY A 22 -4.92 -10.84 -8.07
CA GLY A 22 -5.10 -12.10 -8.80
C GLY A 22 -3.99 -13.11 -8.49
N GLU A 23 -2.76 -12.65 -8.39
CA GLU A 23 -1.62 -13.49 -8.04
C GLU A 23 -1.62 -13.86 -6.54
N SER A 24 -2.09 -12.96 -5.66
CA SER A 24 -2.12 -13.23 -4.22
C SER A 24 -2.93 -14.47 -3.84
N HIS A 25 -4.02 -14.75 -4.54
CA HIS A 25 -4.81 -15.95 -4.31
C HIS A 25 -4.04 -17.27 -4.55
N ARG A 26 -2.97 -17.22 -5.34
CA ARG A 26 -2.13 -18.38 -5.67
C ARG A 26 -0.87 -18.43 -4.82
N HIS A 27 -0.42 -17.28 -4.32
CA HIS A 27 0.91 -17.11 -3.75
C HIS A 27 0.88 -16.57 -2.32
N TYR A 28 -0.29 -16.45 -1.70
CA TYR A 28 -0.40 -16.04 -0.31
C TYR A 28 0.08 -17.16 0.61
N ILE A 29 1.07 -16.84 1.41
CA ILE A 29 1.64 -17.72 2.43
C ILE A 29 1.53 -16.98 3.77
N PRO A 30 0.65 -17.41 4.70
CA PRO A 30 0.55 -16.76 5.99
C PRO A 30 1.83 -16.96 6.80
N ASP A 31 2.17 -15.96 7.62
CA ASP A 31 3.24 -16.08 8.60
C ASP A 31 3.00 -17.28 9.52
N GLY A 32 4.11 -17.87 9.97
CA GLY A 32 4.12 -18.87 11.02
C GLY A 32 3.97 -18.24 12.40
N GLU A 33 4.58 -18.86 13.42
CA GLU A 33 4.54 -18.38 14.80
C GLU A 33 5.32 -17.05 15.01
N THR A 34 6.23 -16.71 14.09
CA THR A 34 7.06 -15.51 14.14
C THR A 34 6.77 -14.63 12.94
N ASP A 35 6.46 -13.37 13.20
CA ASP A 35 6.29 -12.34 12.17
C ASP A 35 7.60 -12.18 11.38
N HIS A 36 7.52 -12.25 10.05
CA HIS A 36 8.66 -12.22 9.15
C HIS A 36 8.51 -11.12 8.11
N TRP A 37 9.42 -10.14 8.17
CA TRP A 37 9.51 -9.09 7.16
C TRP A 37 10.30 -9.58 5.96
N ALA A 38 9.60 -9.92 4.89
CA ALA A 38 10.19 -10.46 3.68
C ALA A 38 11.04 -9.45 2.91
N THR A 39 12.14 -9.94 2.34
CA THR A 39 12.84 -9.25 1.25
C THR A 39 12.25 -9.70 -0.10
N LEU A 40 12.53 -8.96 -1.17
CA LEU A 40 12.13 -9.39 -2.52
C LEU A 40 12.70 -10.77 -2.87
N SER A 41 13.93 -11.05 -2.44
CA SER A 41 14.56 -12.36 -2.66
C SER A 41 13.79 -13.47 -1.95
N ASP A 42 13.27 -13.23 -0.75
CA ASP A 42 12.45 -14.19 -0.03
C ASP A 42 11.15 -14.48 -0.77
N VAL A 43 10.42 -13.44 -1.18
CA VAL A 43 9.16 -13.57 -1.93
C VAL A 43 9.36 -14.38 -3.23
N VAL A 44 10.45 -14.11 -3.94
CA VAL A 44 10.79 -14.84 -5.18
C VAL A 44 11.19 -16.28 -4.88
N ALA A 45 12.01 -16.51 -3.85
CA ALA A 45 12.51 -17.83 -3.48
C ALA A 45 11.39 -18.77 -3.01
N THR A 46 10.43 -18.25 -2.25
CA THR A 46 9.27 -19.00 -1.75
C THR A 46 8.10 -19.06 -2.72
N ASN A 47 8.18 -18.31 -3.82
CA ASN A 47 7.11 -18.15 -4.80
C ASN A 47 5.81 -17.59 -4.18
N GLY A 48 5.94 -16.71 -3.20
CA GLY A 48 4.84 -16.06 -2.50
C GLY A 48 5.23 -15.56 -1.12
N ASP A 49 4.32 -14.88 -0.47
CA ASP A 49 4.45 -14.40 0.90
C ASP A 49 3.08 -13.97 1.46
N ASP A 50 3.07 -13.45 2.67
CA ASP A 50 1.90 -12.82 3.28
C ASP A 50 1.68 -11.37 2.79
N CYS A 51 0.89 -10.56 3.51
CA CYS A 51 0.54 -9.22 3.06
C CYS A 51 1.74 -8.26 2.95
N ASP A 52 2.77 -8.39 3.78
CA ASP A 52 3.92 -7.49 3.72
C ASP A 52 4.85 -7.82 2.54
N GLY A 53 5.06 -9.08 2.21
CA GLY A 53 5.81 -9.49 1.02
C GLY A 53 5.07 -9.15 -0.28
N LEU A 54 3.76 -9.35 -0.33
CA LEU A 54 2.94 -8.99 -1.49
C LEU A 54 2.82 -7.47 -1.66
N ASP A 55 2.78 -6.71 -0.56
CA ASP A 55 2.85 -5.24 -0.61
C ASP A 55 4.21 -4.76 -1.10
N LEU A 56 5.30 -5.37 -0.65
CA LEU A 56 6.63 -5.06 -1.17
C LEU A 56 6.70 -5.25 -2.70
N LEU A 57 6.13 -6.34 -3.22
CA LEU A 57 6.04 -6.58 -4.65
C LEU A 57 5.22 -5.50 -5.35
N THR A 58 4.08 -5.11 -4.79
CA THR A 58 3.23 -4.02 -5.32
C THR A 58 3.99 -2.71 -5.39
N PHE A 59 4.65 -2.33 -4.30
CA PHE A 59 5.45 -1.12 -4.20
C PHE A 59 6.57 -1.10 -5.25
N LEU A 60 7.34 -2.18 -5.37
CA LEU A 60 8.43 -2.28 -6.34
C LEU A 60 7.94 -2.28 -7.78
N LEU A 61 6.79 -2.92 -8.06
CA LEU A 61 6.15 -2.88 -9.37
C LEU A 61 5.79 -1.45 -9.77
N LEU A 62 5.16 -0.70 -8.89
CA LEU A 62 4.84 0.71 -9.15
C LEU A 62 6.08 1.56 -9.39
N ARG A 63 7.14 1.34 -8.61
CA ARG A 63 8.43 2.00 -8.84
C ARG A 63 8.98 1.72 -10.25
N LYS A 64 8.89 0.48 -10.70
CA LYS A 64 9.29 0.06 -12.05
C LYS A 64 8.41 0.66 -13.15
N LEU A 65 7.13 0.86 -12.85
CA LEU A 65 6.17 1.48 -13.78
C LEU A 65 6.28 3.03 -13.81
N GLY A 66 7.25 3.62 -13.11
CA GLY A 66 7.57 5.04 -13.18
C GLY A 66 6.88 5.91 -12.12
N PHE A 67 6.31 5.31 -11.08
CA PHE A 67 5.83 6.07 -9.92
C PHE A 67 7.04 6.52 -9.09
N ALA A 68 7.11 7.82 -8.77
CA ALA A 68 8.26 8.40 -8.11
C ALA A 68 8.33 8.01 -6.61
N GLN A 69 9.53 8.01 -6.05
CA GLN A 69 9.78 7.69 -4.65
C GLN A 69 9.00 8.59 -3.67
N ASN A 70 8.77 9.84 -4.04
CA ASN A 70 8.03 10.79 -3.21
C ASN A 70 6.51 10.72 -3.40
N GLU A 71 6.01 9.80 -4.19
CA GLU A 71 4.58 9.65 -4.45
C GLU A 71 4.00 8.38 -3.81
N ILE A 72 4.79 7.32 -3.66
CA ILE A 72 4.31 6.02 -3.17
C ILE A 72 5.00 5.63 -1.89
N PHE A 73 4.23 5.06 -0.97
CA PHE A 73 4.70 4.65 0.35
C PHE A 73 4.05 3.33 0.74
N ARG A 74 4.83 2.47 1.38
CA ARG A 74 4.32 1.31 2.08
C ARG A 74 3.67 1.78 3.39
N THR A 75 2.56 1.19 3.75
CA THR A 75 1.75 1.69 4.86
C THR A 75 1.17 0.55 5.67
N ILE A 76 1.36 0.61 6.99
CA ILE A 76 0.62 -0.24 7.91
C ILE A 76 -0.69 0.46 8.25
N VAL A 77 -1.80 -0.21 7.99
CA VAL A 77 -3.15 0.23 8.37
C VAL A 77 -3.70 -0.68 9.45
N VAL A 78 -4.55 -0.14 10.31
CA VAL A 78 -5.25 -0.89 11.36
C VAL A 78 -6.75 -0.74 11.19
N GLU A 79 -7.46 -1.84 11.29
CA GLU A 79 -8.92 -1.85 11.34
C GLU A 79 -9.38 -1.44 12.75
N ARG A 80 -10.26 -0.44 12.84
CA ARG A 80 -10.59 0.24 14.12
C ARG A 80 -11.30 -0.65 15.12
N GLU A 81 -12.15 -1.56 14.67
CA GLU A 81 -12.96 -2.40 15.56
C GLU A 81 -12.20 -3.62 16.03
N SER A 82 -11.55 -4.33 15.11
CA SER A 82 -10.85 -5.58 15.40
C SER A 82 -9.41 -5.39 15.86
N GLY A 83 -8.80 -4.24 15.54
CA GLY A 83 -7.37 -4.02 15.73
C GLY A 83 -6.49 -4.79 14.73
N GLN A 84 -7.07 -5.36 13.69
CA GLN A 84 -6.32 -6.08 12.65
C GLN A 84 -5.37 -5.15 11.91
N HIS A 85 -4.12 -5.52 11.82
CA HIS A 85 -3.11 -4.84 11.00
C HIS A 85 -3.08 -5.42 9.59
N HIS A 86 -2.79 -4.55 8.62
CA HIS A 86 -2.62 -4.94 7.24
C HIS A 86 -1.63 -4.01 6.53
N MET A 87 -0.96 -4.54 5.49
CA MET A 87 -0.02 -3.76 4.67
C MET A 87 -0.66 -3.39 3.34
N VAL A 88 -0.54 -2.12 3.00
CA VAL A 88 -1.00 -1.56 1.71
C VAL A 88 0.02 -0.56 1.17
N THR A 89 -0.07 -0.26 -0.11
CA THR A 89 0.67 0.85 -0.71
C THR A 89 -0.25 2.05 -0.87
N LEU A 90 0.19 3.23 -0.43
CA LEU A 90 -0.49 4.50 -0.69
C LEU A 90 0.21 5.26 -1.81
N TRP A 91 -0.58 5.78 -2.73
CA TRP A 91 -0.10 6.65 -3.80
C TRP A 91 -0.69 8.05 -3.66
N PHE A 92 0.18 9.01 -3.37
CA PHE A 92 -0.14 10.43 -3.29
C PHE A 92 -0.02 11.04 -4.70
N GLU A 93 -1.12 11.08 -5.42
CA GLU A 93 -1.16 11.64 -6.76
C GLU A 93 -0.90 13.16 -6.71
N ALA A 94 0.04 13.64 -7.53
CA ALA A 94 0.38 15.05 -7.59
C ALA A 94 -0.85 15.92 -7.93
N GLY A 95 -1.09 16.95 -7.10
CA GLY A 95 -2.21 17.88 -7.28
C GLY A 95 -3.57 17.38 -6.80
N ALA A 96 -3.66 16.18 -6.22
CA ALA A 96 -4.91 15.58 -5.74
C ALA A 96 -5.17 15.78 -4.23
N GLY A 97 -4.38 16.60 -3.54
CA GLY A 97 -4.52 16.86 -2.10
C GLY A 97 -3.98 15.73 -1.22
N SER A 98 -4.51 15.61 -0.01
CA SER A 98 -4.02 14.72 1.04
C SER A 98 -4.72 13.35 1.10
N ASP A 99 -5.64 13.06 0.17
CA ASP A 99 -6.37 11.79 0.14
C ASP A 99 -5.75 10.84 -0.90
N PRO A 100 -4.83 9.95 -0.50
CA PRO A 100 -4.11 9.10 -1.43
C PRO A 100 -4.99 7.98 -1.99
N TRP A 101 -4.56 7.42 -3.12
CA TRP A 101 -5.03 6.15 -3.61
C TRP A 101 -4.44 5.01 -2.77
N LEU A 102 -5.27 4.01 -2.47
CA LEU A 102 -4.90 2.82 -1.72
C LEU A 102 -4.86 1.62 -2.66
N LEU A 103 -3.71 0.94 -2.66
CA LEU A 103 -3.48 -0.29 -3.38
C LEU A 103 -3.29 -1.42 -2.36
N ASP A 104 -4.26 -2.31 -2.28
CA ASP A 104 -4.23 -3.46 -1.39
C ASP A 104 -3.77 -4.72 -2.14
N PRO A 105 -2.66 -5.34 -1.76
CA PRO A 105 -2.15 -6.50 -2.48
C PRO A 105 -3.02 -7.75 -2.35
N THR A 106 -3.88 -7.83 -1.33
CA THR A 106 -4.66 -9.05 -1.03
C THR A 106 -6.17 -8.88 -1.19
N GLY A 107 -6.66 -7.64 -1.22
CA GLY A 107 -8.10 -7.34 -1.29
C GLY A 107 -8.83 -7.35 0.04
N VAL A 108 -8.13 -7.43 1.17
CA VAL A 108 -8.71 -7.41 2.54
C VAL A 108 -9.37 -6.07 2.85
N VAL A 109 -8.71 -4.97 2.51
CA VAL A 109 -9.23 -3.60 2.70
C VAL A 109 -10.13 -3.20 1.55
N ALA A 110 -9.67 -3.42 0.32
CA ALA A 110 -10.39 -3.05 -0.89
C ALA A 110 -10.03 -3.96 -2.06
N SER A 111 -11.04 -4.39 -2.81
CA SER A 111 -10.86 -5.27 -3.98
C SER A 111 -10.44 -4.55 -5.26
N ARG A 112 -10.25 -3.23 -5.19
CA ARG A 112 -9.87 -2.38 -6.33
C ARG A 112 -9.12 -1.15 -5.83
N LEU A 113 -8.59 -0.36 -6.77
CA LEU A 113 -8.04 0.96 -6.47
C LEU A 113 -9.14 1.88 -5.91
N VAL A 114 -8.97 2.35 -4.68
CA VAL A 114 -9.90 3.26 -3.98
C VAL A 114 -9.14 4.41 -3.35
N ARG A 115 -9.84 5.47 -2.94
CA ARG A 115 -9.25 6.50 -2.07
C ARG A 115 -9.19 5.99 -0.63
N LEU A 116 -8.22 6.45 0.14
CA LEU A 116 -8.14 6.12 1.57
C LEU A 116 -9.42 6.54 2.31
N SER A 117 -10.02 7.67 1.93
CA SER A 117 -11.30 8.15 2.48
C SER A 117 -12.49 7.22 2.18
N ASP A 118 -12.41 6.33 1.19
CA ASP A 118 -13.46 5.36 0.86
C ASP A 118 -13.49 4.17 1.85
N VAL A 119 -12.47 4.02 2.66
CA VAL A 119 -12.32 2.91 3.62
C VAL A 119 -12.07 3.43 5.05
N PRO A 120 -13.00 4.20 5.62
CA PRO A 120 -12.78 4.97 6.85
C PRO A 120 -12.57 4.13 8.11
N THR A 121 -12.86 2.84 8.08
CA THR A 121 -12.60 1.90 9.20
C THR A 121 -11.13 1.51 9.30
N TRP A 122 -10.36 1.71 8.24
CA TRP A 122 -8.93 1.45 8.19
C TRP A 122 -8.14 2.74 8.36
N THR A 123 -7.27 2.76 9.35
CA THR A 123 -6.48 3.95 9.71
C THR A 123 -5.00 3.67 9.49
N PRO A 124 -4.29 4.52 8.72
CA PRO A 124 -2.84 4.44 8.62
C PRO A 124 -2.19 4.72 9.97
N ILE A 125 -1.22 3.91 10.37
CA ILE A 125 -0.44 4.09 11.60
C ILE A 125 1.04 4.31 11.32
N GLU A 126 1.60 3.69 10.30
CA GLU A 126 2.97 3.89 9.87
C GLU A 126 3.05 3.97 8.35
N ILE A 127 3.82 4.93 7.84
CA ILE A 127 4.05 5.17 6.41
C ILE A 127 5.55 5.22 6.19
N PHE A 128 6.06 4.48 5.23
CA PHE A 128 7.50 4.41 4.96
C PHE A 128 7.84 4.08 3.50
N ASP A 129 9.05 4.38 3.14
CA ASP A 129 9.69 3.97 1.87
C ASP A 129 11.12 3.46 2.16
N GLU A 130 11.97 3.37 1.15
CA GLU A 130 13.35 2.90 1.32
C GLU A 130 14.22 3.81 2.20
N ALA A 131 13.85 5.09 2.35
CA ALA A 131 14.66 6.11 3.00
C ALA A 131 13.97 6.80 4.18
N ARG A 132 12.63 6.75 4.26
CA ARG A 132 11.84 7.55 5.20
C ARG A 132 10.83 6.70 5.93
N HIS A 133 10.61 7.03 7.19
CA HIS A 133 9.63 6.39 8.05
C HIS A 133 8.86 7.46 8.81
N TYR A 134 7.53 7.39 8.74
CA TYR A 134 6.62 8.30 9.42
C TYR A 134 5.65 7.49 10.27
N ARG A 135 5.42 7.96 11.49
CA ARG A 135 4.32 7.47 12.32
C ARG A 135 3.16 8.46 12.22
N VAL A 136 1.97 7.95 11.96
CA VAL A 136 0.76 8.76 11.93
C VAL A 136 0.26 8.92 13.36
N GLU A 137 0.22 10.16 13.86
CA GLU A 137 -0.38 10.47 15.15
C GLU A 137 -1.86 10.82 14.94
N GLU A 138 -2.75 10.21 15.72
CA GLU A 138 -4.13 10.69 15.81
C GLU A 138 -4.11 12.05 16.49
N SER A 139 -4.12 13.11 15.69
CA SER A 139 -4.38 14.44 16.26
C SER A 139 -5.86 14.53 16.60
N ARG A 140 -6.17 14.97 17.81
CA ARG A 140 -7.51 15.42 18.16
C ARG A 140 -7.85 16.64 17.27
N GLY A 141 -8.29 16.37 16.05
CA GLY A 141 -8.95 17.35 15.19
C GLY A 141 -8.14 18.01 14.08
N ALA A 142 -6.97 17.52 13.62
CA ALA A 142 -6.35 17.85 12.33
C ALA A 142 -5.02 17.15 12.13
N GLU A 143 -4.84 16.66 10.91
CA GLU A 143 -3.67 16.22 10.21
C GLU A 143 -2.29 16.52 10.82
N ALA A 144 -1.61 15.53 11.37
CA ALA A 144 -0.17 15.60 11.57
C ALA A 144 0.47 14.25 11.29
N VAL A 145 1.23 14.18 10.22
CA VAL A 145 2.25 13.15 10.01
C VAL A 145 3.52 13.65 10.69
N ALA A 146 3.94 13.00 11.78
CA ALA A 146 5.20 13.31 12.42
C ALA A 146 6.34 12.55 11.74
N GLN A 147 7.30 13.27 11.21
CA GLN A 147 8.55 12.71 10.69
C GLN A 147 9.46 12.29 11.86
N ARG A 148 9.97 11.08 11.83
CA ARG A 148 11.03 10.61 12.73
C ARG A 148 12.35 10.41 12.02
#